data_3426c0652c8c2bb7bfc7f435acfd0cdf
#
_entry.id   3426c0652c8c2bb7bfc7f435acfd0cdf
#
_cell.length_a   1.000
_cell.length_b   1.000
_cell.length_c   1.000
_cell.angle_alpha   90.00
_cell.angle_beta   90.00
_cell.angle_gamma   90.00
#
_symmetry.space_group_name_H-M   'P 1'
#
loop_
_entity.id
_entity.type
_entity.pdbx_description
1 polymer ?
#
loop_
_entity_poly.entity_id
_entity_poly.type
_entity_poly.pdbx_seq_one_letter_code
_entity_poly.pdbx_strand_id
1 'polypeptide(L)'
;QIEERVKRIPLVKSCEAHHDFSGVISVSVKEYKPIARIVRSTIGTSPFPDQYISEDGKFIGTSPLFTPRIIVTGGPYFDGKRDLQDRRGRTLIPFFQFIENNEFWKAQISQIIVAKDGGIVLIPTLGTTRIDFGLPMNIENKFKKLFIFYQKVIPNKGWNKYSWVQLKYKNQVICE
;
A
#
# COMPACT_ATOMS: atom_id res chain seq x y z
N GLN A 1 -8.19 12.13 -30.67
CA GLN A 1 -8.80 13.12 -29.76
C GLN A 1 -9.56 12.48 -28.58
N ILE A 2 -10.40 11.44 -28.80
CA ILE A 2 -11.13 10.74 -27.71
C ILE A 2 -10.14 10.06 -26.76
N GLU A 3 -9.24 9.24 -27.29
CA GLU A 3 -8.23 8.52 -26.52
C GLU A 3 -7.37 9.44 -25.67
N GLU A 4 -6.92 10.58 -26.22
CA GLU A 4 -6.11 11.56 -25.49
C GLU A 4 -6.87 12.18 -24.31
N ARG A 5 -8.17 12.44 -24.47
CA ARG A 5 -9.02 12.97 -23.40
C ARG A 5 -9.21 11.94 -22.30
N VAL A 6 -9.47 10.68 -22.66
CA VAL A 6 -9.66 9.60 -21.70
C VAL A 6 -8.37 9.26 -20.97
N LYS A 7 -7.20 9.27 -21.66
CA LYS A 7 -5.87 9.06 -21.05
C LYS A 7 -5.47 10.14 -20.02
N ARG A 8 -6.14 11.29 -20.00
CA ARG A 8 -5.93 12.33 -18.96
C ARG A 8 -6.56 11.99 -17.61
N ILE A 9 -7.45 10.99 -17.57
CA ILE A 9 -8.05 10.51 -16.31
C ILE A 9 -6.97 9.74 -15.54
N PRO A 10 -6.65 10.10 -14.29
CA PRO A 10 -5.49 9.54 -13.57
C PRO A 10 -5.46 8.02 -13.45
N LEU A 11 -6.64 7.38 -13.38
CA LEU A 11 -6.76 5.93 -13.23
C LEU A 11 -6.72 5.15 -14.56
N VAL A 12 -6.71 5.84 -15.70
CA VAL A 12 -6.66 5.19 -17.02
C VAL A 12 -5.23 4.81 -17.37
N LYS A 13 -5.00 3.51 -17.58
CA LYS A 13 -3.72 2.94 -18.01
C LYS A 13 -3.56 2.97 -19.53
N SER A 14 -4.61 2.59 -20.26
CA SER A 14 -4.66 2.67 -21.72
C SER A 14 -6.10 2.85 -22.20
N CYS A 15 -6.24 3.46 -23.37
CA CYS A 15 -7.52 3.66 -24.04
C CYS A 15 -7.33 3.42 -25.53
N GLU A 16 -8.21 2.65 -26.11
CA GLU A 16 -8.28 2.37 -27.55
C GLU A 16 -9.70 2.71 -28.04
N ALA A 17 -9.80 3.51 -29.10
CA ALA A 17 -11.06 3.89 -29.70
C ALA A 17 -11.11 3.35 -31.14
N HIS A 18 -12.14 2.59 -31.43
CA HIS A 18 -12.40 2.02 -32.76
C HIS A 18 -13.67 2.62 -33.33
N HIS A 19 -13.63 2.96 -34.60
CA HIS A 19 -14.77 3.43 -35.36
C HIS A 19 -15.20 2.29 -36.31
N ASP A 20 -16.44 1.87 -36.26
CA ASP A 20 -16.97 0.88 -37.18
C ASP A 20 -17.62 1.53 -38.44
N PHE A 21 -17.92 0.73 -39.43
CA PHE A 21 -18.55 1.19 -40.69
C PHE A 21 -19.98 1.70 -40.49
N SER A 22 -20.62 1.41 -39.36
CA SER A 22 -21.98 1.88 -39.02
C SER A 22 -21.99 3.26 -38.34
N GLY A 23 -20.83 3.87 -38.09
CA GLY A 23 -20.70 5.13 -37.43
C GLY A 23 -20.64 5.06 -35.90
N VAL A 24 -20.63 3.85 -35.33
CA VAL A 24 -20.49 3.63 -33.89
C VAL A 24 -19.03 3.74 -33.48
N ILE A 25 -18.76 4.46 -32.38
CA ILE A 25 -17.44 4.57 -31.74
C ILE A 25 -17.43 3.68 -30.50
N SER A 26 -16.62 2.63 -30.55
CA SER A 26 -16.35 1.76 -29.39
C SER A 26 -15.07 2.20 -28.69
N VAL A 27 -15.15 2.43 -27.37
CA VAL A 27 -14.00 2.85 -26.56
C VAL A 27 -13.69 1.76 -25.54
N SER A 28 -12.50 1.17 -25.63
CA SER A 28 -11.98 0.20 -24.67
C SER A 28 -11.01 0.88 -23.73
N VAL A 29 -11.26 0.78 -22.43
CA VAL A 29 -10.44 1.42 -21.40
C VAL A 29 -9.86 0.36 -20.48
N LYS A 30 -8.54 0.41 -20.25
CA LYS A 30 -7.86 -0.37 -19.23
C LYS A 30 -7.44 0.56 -18.10
N GLU A 31 -7.84 0.22 -16.88
CA GLU A 31 -7.55 1.01 -15.70
C GLU A 31 -6.31 0.49 -14.94
N TYR A 32 -5.65 1.37 -14.21
CA TYR A 32 -4.69 0.97 -13.18
C TYR A 32 -5.43 0.34 -12.00
N LYS A 33 -4.85 -0.72 -11.44
CA LYS A 33 -5.31 -1.30 -10.18
C LYS A 33 -4.47 -0.74 -9.02
N PRO A 34 -5.02 0.14 -8.19
CA PRO A 34 -4.33 0.66 -7.01
C PRO A 34 -4.16 -0.43 -5.95
N ILE A 35 -2.98 -0.49 -5.33
CA ILE A 35 -2.65 -1.43 -4.25
C ILE A 35 -2.35 -0.73 -2.92
N ALA A 36 -2.05 0.56 -2.93
CA ALA A 36 -1.88 1.38 -1.73
C ALA A 36 -2.13 2.85 -2.05
N ARG A 37 -2.46 3.65 -1.02
CA ARG A 37 -2.57 5.10 -1.09
C ARG A 37 -1.43 5.74 -0.32
N ILE A 38 -0.62 6.55 -0.97
CA ILE A 38 0.41 7.36 -0.33
C ILE A 38 -0.25 8.62 0.22
N VAL A 39 -0.18 8.78 1.54
CA VAL A 39 -0.52 10.03 2.23
C VAL A 39 0.79 10.71 2.59
N ARG A 40 1.02 11.86 2.00
CA ARG A 40 2.21 12.65 2.29
C ARG A 40 1.94 13.51 3.49
N SER A 41 2.72 13.30 4.55
CA SER A 41 2.52 13.95 5.86
C SER A 41 2.33 15.45 5.74
N THR A 42 1.29 15.96 6.38
CA THR A 42 0.90 17.37 6.43
C THR A 42 1.68 18.20 7.45
N ILE A 43 2.69 17.66 8.10
CA ILE A 43 3.58 18.43 8.98
C ILE A 43 4.68 19.06 8.13
N GLY A 44 4.35 20.17 7.51
CA GLY A 44 5.19 20.86 6.54
C GLY A 44 4.71 20.55 5.12
N THR A 45 4.51 21.57 4.36
CA THR A 45 4.06 21.60 2.97
C THR A 45 4.79 20.57 2.09
N SER A 46 4.27 19.33 2.04
CA SER A 46 4.69 18.44 0.98
C SER A 46 4.20 19.02 -0.36
N PRO A 47 5.09 19.30 -1.31
CA PRO A 47 4.69 19.84 -2.60
C PRO A 47 3.93 18.82 -3.46
N PHE A 48 3.79 17.60 -2.96
CA PHE A 48 3.16 16.50 -3.69
C PHE A 48 1.81 16.14 -3.08
N PRO A 49 0.74 16.06 -3.88
CA PRO A 49 -0.57 15.59 -3.43
C PRO A 49 -0.53 14.10 -3.09
N ASP A 50 -1.57 13.63 -2.43
CA ASP A 50 -1.81 12.20 -2.26
C ASP A 50 -1.83 11.48 -3.60
N GLN A 51 -1.32 10.25 -3.62
CA GLN A 51 -1.23 9.44 -4.83
C GLN A 51 -1.56 7.98 -4.52
N TYR A 52 -1.99 7.23 -5.53
CA TYR A 52 -2.07 5.78 -5.43
C TYR A 52 -0.81 5.13 -5.97
N ILE A 53 -0.47 3.96 -5.43
CA ILE A 53 0.52 3.05 -5.99
C ILE A 53 -0.26 2.01 -6.79
N SER A 54 0.04 1.89 -8.08
CA SER A 54 -0.52 0.86 -8.95
C SER A 54 0.16 -0.50 -8.76
N GLU A 55 -0.44 -1.57 -9.24
CA GLU A 55 0.11 -2.93 -9.19
C GLU A 55 1.51 -3.08 -9.83
N ASP A 56 1.85 -2.20 -10.77
CA ASP A 56 3.15 -2.12 -11.43
C ASP A 56 4.11 -1.08 -10.78
N GLY A 57 3.73 -0.54 -9.62
CA GLY A 57 4.57 0.34 -8.80
C GLY A 57 4.64 1.79 -9.28
N LYS A 58 3.77 2.22 -10.21
CA LYS A 58 3.68 3.62 -10.61
C LYS A 58 2.87 4.43 -9.62
N PHE A 59 3.22 5.69 -9.43
CA PHE A 59 2.41 6.63 -8.66
C PHE A 59 1.42 7.30 -9.60
N ILE A 60 0.15 7.15 -9.30
CA ILE A 60 -0.96 7.69 -10.08
C ILE A 60 -1.77 8.67 -9.23
N GLY A 61 -2.30 9.71 -9.87
CA GLY A 61 -3.11 10.72 -9.19
C GLY A 61 -4.38 10.14 -8.58
N THR A 62 -4.86 10.77 -7.50
CA THR A 62 -6.18 10.45 -6.94
C THR A 62 -7.29 11.05 -7.81
N SER A 63 -8.46 10.43 -7.77
CA SER A 63 -9.67 10.94 -8.44
C SER A 63 -10.72 11.30 -7.41
N PRO A 64 -11.40 12.46 -7.52
CA PRO A 64 -12.50 12.79 -6.64
C PRO A 64 -13.74 11.93 -6.87
N LEU A 65 -13.82 11.26 -8.03
CA LEU A 65 -14.98 10.43 -8.41
C LEU A 65 -14.87 8.99 -7.91
N PHE A 66 -13.67 8.57 -7.47
CA PHE A 66 -13.43 7.19 -7.04
C PHE A 66 -12.35 7.14 -5.95
N THR A 67 -12.71 6.60 -4.80
CA THR A 67 -11.79 6.36 -3.68
C THR A 67 -11.81 4.88 -3.31
N PRO A 68 -10.83 4.10 -3.78
CA PRO A 68 -10.77 2.68 -3.43
C PRO A 68 -10.47 2.50 -1.94
N ARG A 69 -11.07 1.47 -1.34
CA ARG A 69 -10.74 1.05 0.03
C ARG A 69 -9.47 0.20 0.00
N ILE A 70 -8.34 0.85 0.08
CA ILE A 70 -7.00 0.25 0.05
C ILE A 70 -6.17 0.72 1.24
N ILE A 71 -5.09 0.02 1.51
CA ILE A 71 -4.19 0.34 2.61
C ILE A 71 -3.55 1.73 2.42
N VAL A 72 -3.46 2.48 3.53
CA VAL A 72 -2.78 3.77 3.57
C VAL A 72 -1.31 3.57 3.88
N THR A 73 -0.43 4.22 3.13
CA THR A 73 1.01 4.21 3.38
C THR A 73 1.58 5.61 3.37
N GLY A 74 2.73 5.78 4.01
CA GLY A 74 3.47 7.03 4.05
C GLY A 74 4.87 6.83 4.60
N GLY A 75 5.55 7.93 4.87
CA GLY A 75 6.88 7.92 5.46
C GLY A 75 7.97 8.42 4.50
N PRO A 76 9.18 8.66 5.05
CA PRO A 76 10.25 9.36 4.33
C PRO A 76 10.82 8.60 3.12
N TYR A 77 10.47 7.32 2.96
CA TYR A 77 10.84 6.57 1.76
C TYR A 77 10.27 7.17 0.48
N PHE A 78 9.06 7.72 0.54
CA PHE A 78 8.35 8.25 -0.63
C PHE A 78 8.74 9.67 -1.01
N ASP A 79 9.57 10.34 -0.19
CA ASP A 79 10.00 11.72 -0.45
C ASP A 79 10.82 11.81 -1.73
N GLY A 80 10.38 12.69 -2.64
CA GLY A 80 11.03 12.90 -3.93
C GLY A 80 10.88 11.77 -4.95
N LYS A 81 10.18 10.66 -4.61
CA LYS A 81 9.94 9.55 -5.54
C LYS A 81 8.70 9.77 -6.39
N ARG A 82 8.75 9.21 -7.62
CA ARG A 82 7.66 9.21 -8.60
C ARG A 82 7.12 7.81 -8.90
N ASP A 83 7.84 6.76 -8.46
CA ASP A 83 7.48 5.35 -8.64
C ASP A 83 8.24 4.45 -7.65
N LEU A 84 7.99 3.14 -7.73
CA LEU A 84 8.68 2.08 -6.99
C LEU A 84 9.61 1.24 -7.91
N GLN A 85 10.19 1.83 -8.97
CA GLN A 85 10.99 1.07 -9.93
C GLN A 85 12.43 0.82 -9.47
N ASP A 86 12.89 1.48 -8.40
CA ASP A 86 14.19 1.20 -7.81
C ASP A 86 14.23 -0.18 -7.12
N ARG A 87 15.43 -0.67 -6.82
CA ARG A 87 15.64 -1.99 -6.22
C ARG A 87 14.84 -2.22 -4.95
N ARG A 88 14.73 -1.21 -4.08
CA ARG A 88 13.97 -1.30 -2.81
C ARG A 88 12.47 -1.19 -3.06
N GLY A 89 12.06 -0.27 -3.92
CA GLY A 89 10.65 -0.07 -4.27
C GLY A 89 10.01 -1.34 -4.83
N ARG A 90 10.73 -2.06 -5.69
CA ARG A 90 10.24 -3.33 -6.23
C ARG A 90 9.96 -4.39 -5.17
N THR A 91 10.62 -4.34 -4.02
CA THR A 91 10.32 -5.27 -2.91
C THR A 91 9.07 -4.87 -2.12
N LEU A 92 8.65 -3.59 -2.18
CA LEU A 92 7.42 -3.12 -1.54
C LEU A 92 6.16 -3.53 -2.31
N ILE A 93 6.24 -3.69 -3.63
CA ILE A 93 5.09 -4.07 -4.46
C ILE A 93 4.45 -5.38 -3.97
N PRO A 94 5.17 -6.52 -3.89
CA PRO A 94 4.59 -7.77 -3.41
C PRO A 94 4.13 -7.67 -1.94
N PHE A 95 4.73 -6.81 -1.12
CA PHE A 95 4.28 -6.57 0.24
C PHE A 95 2.90 -5.90 0.30
N PHE A 96 2.68 -4.84 -0.47
CA PHE A 96 1.35 -4.21 -0.57
C PHE A 96 0.32 -5.14 -1.19
N GLN A 97 0.69 -5.87 -2.25
CA GLN A 97 -0.18 -6.86 -2.88
C GLN A 97 -0.58 -7.98 -1.92
N PHE A 98 0.33 -8.45 -1.07
CA PHE A 98 0.03 -9.46 -0.06
C PHE A 98 -1.06 -8.98 0.90
N ILE A 99 -0.96 -7.74 1.39
CA ILE A 99 -1.97 -7.17 2.30
C ILE A 99 -3.29 -6.93 1.56
N GLU A 100 -3.24 -6.36 0.35
CA GLU A 100 -4.44 -6.03 -0.43
C GLU A 100 -5.23 -7.28 -0.82
N ASN A 101 -4.55 -8.40 -1.08
CA ASN A 101 -5.18 -9.69 -1.42
C ASN A 101 -5.58 -10.53 -0.19
N ASN A 102 -5.37 -10.03 1.02
CA ASN A 102 -5.70 -10.75 2.26
C ASN A 102 -6.66 -9.94 3.12
N GLU A 103 -7.94 -10.31 3.10
CA GLU A 103 -9.00 -9.59 3.81
C GLU A 103 -8.75 -9.44 5.31
N PHE A 104 -8.12 -10.46 5.95
CA PHE A 104 -7.78 -10.39 7.38
C PHE A 104 -6.76 -9.28 7.63
N TRP A 105 -5.63 -9.27 6.92
CA TRP A 105 -4.59 -8.26 7.12
C TRP A 105 -5.02 -6.86 6.69
N LYS A 106 -5.80 -6.77 5.63
CA LYS A 106 -6.42 -5.52 5.18
C LYS A 106 -7.32 -4.90 6.25
N ALA A 107 -8.01 -5.71 7.05
CA ALA A 107 -8.83 -5.24 8.16
C ALA A 107 -8.00 -4.91 9.42
N GLN A 108 -6.89 -5.63 9.67
CA GLN A 108 -6.08 -5.48 10.87
C GLN A 108 -5.07 -4.32 10.80
N ILE A 109 -4.70 -3.86 9.61
CA ILE A 109 -3.68 -2.82 9.42
C ILE A 109 -4.37 -1.55 8.96
N SER A 110 -4.21 -0.46 9.71
CA SER A 110 -4.77 0.85 9.36
C SER A 110 -3.81 1.67 8.50
N GLN A 111 -2.49 1.56 8.76
CA GLN A 111 -1.48 2.34 8.07
C GLN A 111 -0.14 1.59 8.01
N ILE A 112 0.64 1.87 6.98
CA ILE A 112 2.01 1.38 6.80
C ILE A 112 2.94 2.59 6.71
N ILE A 113 3.98 2.61 7.55
CA ILE A 113 5.03 3.62 7.50
C ILE A 113 6.28 2.97 6.91
N VAL A 114 6.83 3.58 5.86
CA VAL A 114 8.06 3.11 5.22
C VAL A 114 9.19 4.08 5.53
N ALA A 115 10.19 3.58 6.24
CA ALA A 115 11.39 4.33 6.61
C ALA A 115 12.29 4.55 5.37
N LYS A 116 13.21 5.51 5.45
CA LYS A 116 14.12 5.89 4.34
C LYS A 116 14.95 4.72 3.81
N ASP A 117 15.28 3.76 4.66
CA ASP A 117 16.03 2.54 4.32
C ASP A 117 15.15 1.42 3.74
N GLY A 118 13.82 1.61 3.68
CA GLY A 118 12.84 0.62 3.24
C GLY A 118 12.30 -0.27 4.36
N GLY A 119 12.67 -0.02 5.61
CA GLY A 119 12.08 -0.68 6.78
C GLY A 119 10.61 -0.31 6.95
N ILE A 120 9.80 -1.25 7.39
CA ILE A 120 8.35 -1.13 7.48
C ILE A 120 7.90 -1.19 8.93
N VAL A 121 7.05 -0.24 9.31
CA VAL A 121 6.28 -0.25 10.56
C VAL A 121 4.80 -0.33 10.21
N LEU A 122 4.11 -1.32 10.77
CA LEU A 122 2.65 -1.46 10.64
C LEU A 122 1.97 -0.80 11.84
N ILE A 123 0.94 -0.04 11.55
CA ILE A 123 0.03 0.52 12.54
C ILE A 123 -1.25 -0.30 12.50
N PRO A 124 -1.59 -1.02 13.57
CA PRO A 124 -2.81 -1.82 13.60
C PRO A 124 -4.06 -0.93 13.71
N THR A 125 -5.20 -1.50 13.31
CA THR A 125 -6.51 -0.85 13.44
C THR A 125 -6.97 -0.78 14.91
N LEU A 126 -6.57 -1.77 15.71
CA LEU A 126 -6.92 -1.85 17.13
C LEU A 126 -5.66 -1.75 18.00
N GLY A 127 -5.76 -1.01 19.10
CA GLY A 127 -4.68 -0.81 20.06
C GLY A 127 -3.68 0.25 19.62
N THR A 128 -2.61 0.38 20.43
CA THR A 128 -1.55 1.39 20.25
C THR A 128 -0.19 0.76 19.92
N THR A 129 -0.13 -0.56 19.87
CA THR A 129 1.09 -1.32 19.57
C THR A 129 1.58 -1.02 18.15
N ARG A 130 2.85 -0.68 18.00
CA ARG A 130 3.49 -0.55 16.69
C ARG A 130 4.21 -1.85 16.35
N ILE A 131 4.15 -2.26 15.08
CA ILE A 131 4.73 -3.52 14.64
C ILE A 131 5.91 -3.22 13.71
N ASP A 132 7.13 -3.44 14.20
CA ASP A 132 8.35 -3.36 13.40
C ASP A 132 8.46 -4.63 12.53
N PHE A 133 8.01 -4.50 11.30
CA PHE A 133 8.11 -5.57 10.30
C PHE A 133 9.53 -5.71 9.75
N GLY A 134 10.33 -4.63 9.78
CA GLY A 134 11.62 -4.55 9.12
C GLY A 134 11.51 -4.53 7.60
N LEU A 135 12.52 -5.00 6.89
CA LEU A 135 12.50 -5.03 5.42
C LEU A 135 11.42 -5.99 4.90
N PRO A 136 10.81 -5.73 3.71
CA PRO A 136 9.78 -6.55 3.09
C PRO A 136 10.33 -7.86 2.49
N MET A 137 10.95 -8.67 3.33
CA MET A 137 11.48 -9.99 3.00
C MET A 137 10.82 -11.05 3.87
N ASN A 138 10.65 -12.28 3.34
CA ASN A 138 9.97 -13.38 4.05
C ASN A 138 8.58 -12.98 4.55
N ILE A 139 7.82 -12.30 3.71
CA ILE A 139 6.55 -11.65 4.01
C ILE A 139 5.59 -12.63 4.70
N GLU A 140 5.32 -13.76 4.08
CA GLU A 140 4.39 -14.78 4.59
C GLU A 140 4.79 -15.29 5.99
N ASN A 141 6.07 -15.59 6.21
CA ASN A 141 6.56 -16.08 7.49
C ASN A 141 6.42 -15.03 8.60
N LYS A 142 6.66 -13.75 8.29
CA LYS A 142 6.48 -12.67 9.26
C LYS A 142 5.00 -12.46 9.60
N PHE A 143 4.13 -12.48 8.61
CA PHE A 143 2.69 -12.41 8.86
C PHE A 143 2.17 -13.64 9.60
N LYS A 144 2.70 -14.83 9.33
CA LYS A 144 2.38 -16.03 10.12
C LYS A 144 2.78 -15.89 11.59
N LYS A 145 3.96 -15.33 11.88
CA LYS A 145 4.37 -15.02 13.26
C LYS A 145 3.44 -14.01 13.93
N LEU A 146 3.08 -12.95 13.22
CA LEU A 146 2.16 -11.93 13.70
C LEU A 146 0.76 -12.52 13.96
N PHE A 147 0.30 -13.43 13.11
CA PHE A 147 -0.97 -14.12 13.30
C PHE A 147 -0.97 -14.99 14.58
N ILE A 148 0.12 -15.73 14.81
CA ILE A 148 0.29 -16.51 16.05
C ILE A 148 0.31 -15.59 17.28
N PHE A 149 0.97 -14.44 17.19
CA PHE A 149 0.98 -13.43 18.24
C PHE A 149 -0.46 -12.94 18.54
N TYR A 150 -1.25 -12.63 17.51
CA TYR A 150 -2.64 -12.21 17.67
C TYR A 150 -3.52 -13.30 18.29
N GLN A 151 -3.32 -14.56 17.91
CA GLN A 151 -4.12 -15.68 18.44
C GLN A 151 -3.74 -16.08 19.87
N LYS A 152 -2.46 -16.03 20.22
CA LYS A 152 -1.98 -16.64 21.49
C LYS A 152 -1.60 -15.62 22.55
N VAL A 153 -1.16 -14.43 22.15
CA VAL A 153 -0.66 -13.43 23.10
C VAL A 153 -1.71 -12.37 23.40
N ILE A 154 -2.33 -11.81 22.39
CA ILE A 154 -3.32 -10.74 22.55
C ILE A 154 -4.50 -11.12 23.43
N PRO A 155 -5.13 -12.32 23.30
CA PRO A 155 -6.27 -12.69 24.16
C PRO A 155 -5.93 -12.76 25.65
N ASN A 156 -4.67 -13.08 25.97
CA ASN A 156 -4.21 -13.21 27.36
C ASN A 156 -3.61 -11.93 27.94
N LYS A 157 -3.06 -11.05 27.10
CA LYS A 157 -2.31 -9.87 27.52
C LYS A 157 -3.00 -8.54 27.18
N GLY A 158 -3.95 -8.55 26.25
CA GLY A 158 -4.63 -7.35 25.73
C GLY A 158 -3.84 -6.62 24.63
N TRP A 159 -4.55 -5.76 23.90
CA TRP A 159 -4.05 -5.03 22.73
C TRP A 159 -3.01 -3.95 23.08
N ASN A 160 -3.04 -3.43 24.30
CA ASN A 160 -2.20 -2.29 24.72
C ASN A 160 -1.08 -2.70 25.69
N LYS A 161 -0.81 -4.01 25.84
CA LYS A 161 0.24 -4.48 26.75
C LYS A 161 1.65 -4.11 26.29
N TYR A 162 1.86 -4.11 24.98
CA TYR A 162 3.16 -3.86 24.37
C TYR A 162 3.10 -2.60 23.52
N SER A 163 4.13 -1.76 23.59
CA SER A 163 4.27 -0.59 22.72
C SER A 163 4.87 -0.95 21.37
N TRP A 164 5.73 -1.97 21.34
CA TRP A 164 6.39 -2.47 20.14
C TRP A 164 6.35 -3.98 20.04
N VAL A 165 6.16 -4.48 18.81
CA VAL A 165 6.29 -5.88 18.43
C VAL A 165 7.23 -5.97 17.24
N GLN A 166 8.37 -6.66 17.40
CA GLN A 166 9.42 -6.76 16.38
C GLN A 166 9.36 -8.10 15.69
N LEU A 167 9.20 -8.11 14.35
CA LEU A 167 9.10 -9.31 13.50
C LEU A 167 10.37 -9.60 12.69
N LYS A 168 11.37 -8.71 12.75
CA LYS A 168 12.59 -8.79 11.93
C LYS A 168 13.49 -9.97 12.23
N TYR A 169 13.39 -10.54 13.43
CA TYR A 169 14.22 -11.67 13.85
C TYR A 169 13.66 -13.00 13.38
N LYS A 170 14.57 -13.95 13.02
CA LYS A 170 14.20 -15.29 12.59
C LYS A 170 13.60 -16.06 13.78
N ASN A 171 12.45 -16.73 13.56
CA ASN A 171 11.78 -17.64 14.51
C ASN A 171 11.40 -17.05 15.89
N GLN A 172 11.40 -15.74 16.06
CA GLN A 172 10.97 -15.11 17.30
C GLN A 172 10.22 -13.81 17.07
N VAL A 173 9.42 -13.43 18.05
CA VAL A 173 8.73 -12.14 18.14
C VAL A 173 9.20 -11.51 19.44
N ILE A 174 9.74 -10.30 19.38
CA ILE A 174 10.18 -9.54 20.56
C ILE A 174 9.09 -8.52 20.84
N CYS A 175 8.66 -8.43 22.09
CA CYS A 175 7.61 -7.51 22.55
C CYS A 175 8.17 -6.61 23.67
N GLU A 176 7.97 -5.29 23.52
CA GLU A 176 8.41 -4.24 24.45
C GLU A 176 7.23 -3.39 24.93
#